data_25d1f1011f092924f7d85e2cc38a2e02
#
_entry.id   25d1f1011f092924f7d85e2cc38a2e02
#
_cell.length_a   1.000
_cell.length_b   1.000
_cell.length_c   1.000
_cell.angle_alpha   90.00
_cell.angle_beta   90.00
_cell.angle_gamma   90.00
#
_symmetry.space_group_name_H-M   'P 1'
#
loop_
_entity.id
_entity.type
_entity.pdbx_description
1 polymer ?
#
loop_
_entity_poly.entity_id
_entity_poly.type
_entity_poly.pdbx_seq_one_letter_code
_entity_poly.pdbx_strand_id
1 'polypeptide(L)'
;MRTTSRFLGAALAAALLAACSGGSSIPVASGGSGTSGSSNVRFPIVSPFALRDDAGRVVNERTHVFPTREAAAGFAPMRGRHGSNLNYYGGPVQTTPHIAVVYWGFGTYGDPNGVQSDESNFLNNVEACCAYNKWINIVTQYTQSGGAHITDNTGGISCSWNDNTNAVPSKPTDAQIQAEAQNLAAHCGSHDQNTSFVVSTPHGHNTSGFATQWCAYHGYTSGYSTNISYTDMPYMPDGGASCGANFINSGSGGTDDGVSVVGGHELAETQTDPQAGNGWLDSSGNEIGDKCAWSSASKDLSFGGSTLGTNYFPVQPLWDNAITGCATSGP
;
A
#
# COMPACT_ATOMS: atom_id res chain seq x y z
N MET A 1 58.09 0.51 -39.57
CA MET A 1 59.16 0.10 -38.63
C MET A 1 58.56 -0.64 -37.51
N ARG A 2 58.67 -1.94 -37.49
CA ARG A 2 59.43 -2.76 -36.50
C ARG A 2 58.76 -2.64 -35.10
N THR A 3 58.39 -3.65 -34.36
CA THR A 3 58.50 -5.13 -34.37
C THR A 3 57.85 -5.63 -33.08
N THR A 4 57.06 -6.70 -33.16
CA THR A 4 57.13 -7.96 -32.37
C THR A 4 57.36 -7.83 -30.85
N SER A 5 56.72 -8.62 -29.97
CA SER A 5 56.60 -10.09 -29.83
C SER A 5 55.70 -10.45 -28.64
N ARG A 6 54.76 -11.32 -28.75
CA ARG A 6 54.59 -12.68 -28.23
C ARG A 6 55.22 -12.98 -26.85
N PHE A 7 54.41 -13.53 -25.92
CA PHE A 7 54.60 -14.89 -25.40
C PHE A 7 53.37 -15.43 -24.68
N LEU A 8 53.08 -16.63 -25.03
CA LEU A 8 52.19 -17.64 -24.50
C LEU A 8 52.51 -18.05 -23.06
N GLY A 9 51.52 -18.57 -22.39
CA GLY A 9 51.65 -19.40 -21.20
C GLY A 9 50.36 -20.04 -20.78
N ALA A 10 50.07 -21.22 -21.32
CA ALA A 10 49.00 -22.10 -20.88
C ALA A 10 49.52 -23.03 -19.80
N ALA A 11 48.71 -23.31 -18.78
CA ALA A 11 48.89 -24.49 -17.94
C ALA A 11 47.50 -25.05 -17.49
N LEU A 12 47.23 -26.26 -17.96
CA LEU A 12 46.19 -27.20 -17.51
C LEU A 12 46.64 -27.91 -16.22
N ALA A 13 45.66 -28.25 -15.36
CA ALA A 13 45.59 -29.46 -14.54
C ALA A 13 44.22 -29.53 -13.87
N ALA A 14 43.30 -30.35 -14.28
CA ALA A 14 43.09 -31.77 -14.12
C ALA A 14 42.50 -32.15 -12.73
N ALA A 15 41.28 -32.55 -12.78
CA ALA A 15 40.38 -33.35 -11.96
C ALA A 15 40.98 -34.22 -10.82
N LEU A 16 40.14 -34.40 -9.77
CA LEU A 16 39.94 -35.69 -9.12
C LEU A 16 38.58 -35.75 -8.43
N LEU A 17 37.73 -36.68 -8.88
CA LEU A 17 36.55 -37.22 -8.23
C LEU A 17 36.99 -38.17 -7.11
N ALA A 18 36.33 -38.08 -5.95
CA ALA A 18 36.31 -39.19 -5.01
C ALA A 18 34.91 -39.28 -4.38
N ALA A 19 34.17 -40.26 -4.81
CA ALA A 19 33.00 -40.78 -4.11
C ALA A 19 33.47 -41.73 -2.99
N CYS A 20 32.92 -41.60 -1.80
CA CYS A 20 32.88 -42.68 -0.81
C CYS A 20 31.59 -42.62 -0.04
N SER A 21 30.83 -43.68 -0.26
CA SER A 21 29.71 -44.12 0.57
C SER A 21 30.18 -44.59 1.94
N GLY A 22 29.44 -44.29 2.99
CA GLY A 22 29.65 -44.83 4.32
C GLY A 22 28.52 -44.47 5.25
N GLY A 23 27.58 -45.37 5.47
CA GLY A 23 26.58 -45.22 6.52
C GLY A 23 27.19 -45.52 7.88
N SER A 24 26.66 -44.88 8.93
CA SER A 24 26.65 -45.44 10.30
C SER A 24 25.80 -44.59 11.23
N SER A 25 24.78 -45.25 11.76
CA SER A 25 24.27 -45.22 13.16
C SER A 25 24.14 -43.88 13.89
N ILE A 26 22.88 -43.60 14.21
CA ILE A 26 22.41 -42.59 15.17
C ILE A 26 22.79 -43.03 16.62
N PRO A 27 23.35 -42.18 17.44
CA PRO A 27 23.27 -42.34 18.89
C PRO A 27 22.04 -41.60 19.44
N VAL A 28 21.16 -42.34 20.09
CA VAL A 28 20.10 -41.80 20.96
C VAL A 28 20.80 -41.28 22.22
N ALA A 29 20.73 -39.99 22.47
CA ALA A 29 21.07 -39.38 23.75
C ALA A 29 19.80 -38.90 24.43
N SER A 30 19.58 -39.45 25.59
CA SER A 30 18.50 -39.15 26.53
C SER A 30 18.72 -37.83 27.26
N GLY A 31 17.63 -37.09 27.42
CA GLY A 31 17.33 -36.27 28.59
C GLY A 31 18.11 -34.94 28.74
N GLY A 32 17.48 -33.86 28.36
CA GLY A 32 17.80 -32.51 28.79
C GLY A 32 16.56 -31.64 28.67
N SER A 33 15.99 -31.27 29.83
CA SER A 33 14.91 -30.27 29.92
C SER A 33 15.44 -28.91 29.43
N GLY A 34 15.22 -28.61 28.17
CA GLY A 34 15.51 -27.32 27.57
C GLY A 34 14.18 -26.64 27.26
N THR A 35 13.99 -25.47 27.84
CA THR A 35 12.91 -24.50 27.51
C THR A 35 12.69 -24.42 26.01
N SER A 36 11.52 -24.88 25.57
CA SER A 36 11.10 -24.77 24.17
C SER A 36 10.85 -23.31 23.84
N GLY A 37 11.88 -22.63 23.31
CA GLY A 37 11.70 -21.48 22.48
C GLY A 37 11.05 -21.97 21.19
N SER A 38 9.74 -21.83 21.07
CA SER A 38 9.00 -22.03 19.84
C SER A 38 9.48 -21.00 18.85
N SER A 39 10.46 -21.35 18.04
CA SER A 39 10.70 -20.63 16.79
C SER A 39 9.55 -20.96 15.85
N ASN A 40 8.47 -20.18 15.94
CA ASN A 40 7.44 -20.16 14.93
C ASN A 40 8.07 -19.64 13.63
N VAL A 41 8.65 -20.53 12.85
CA VAL A 41 8.85 -20.28 11.42
C VAL A 41 7.45 -20.22 10.83
N ARG A 42 6.85 -19.04 10.84
CA ARG A 42 5.66 -18.77 10.03
C ARG A 42 6.14 -18.84 8.59
N PHE A 43 5.75 -19.83 7.85
CA PHE A 43 5.73 -19.74 6.40
C PHE A 43 4.91 -18.49 6.05
N PRO A 44 5.37 -17.61 5.16
CA PRO A 44 4.57 -16.47 4.75
C PRO A 44 3.25 -17.03 4.21
N ILE A 45 2.17 -16.82 4.95
CA ILE A 45 0.83 -17.09 4.44
C ILE A 45 0.60 -15.99 3.43
N VAL A 46 0.46 -16.36 2.16
CA VAL A 46 0.09 -15.38 1.11
C VAL A 46 -1.16 -14.67 1.60
N SER A 47 -1.09 -13.36 1.70
CA SER A 47 -2.21 -12.54 2.15
C SER A 47 -3.46 -12.86 1.31
N PRO A 48 -4.64 -13.03 1.91
CA PRO A 48 -5.87 -13.15 1.16
C PRO A 48 -6.15 -11.88 0.33
N PHE A 49 -5.54 -10.76 0.69
CA PHE A 49 -5.62 -9.47 0.02
C PHE A 49 -4.55 -9.27 -1.06
N ALA A 50 -3.65 -10.23 -1.29
CA ALA A 50 -2.65 -10.13 -2.35
C ALA A 50 -3.30 -9.95 -3.72
N LEU A 51 -2.74 -9.07 -4.56
CA LEU A 51 -3.21 -8.79 -5.91
C LEU A 51 -3.27 -10.08 -6.74
N ARG A 52 -4.42 -10.31 -7.37
CA ARG A 52 -4.68 -11.48 -8.20
C ARG A 52 -5.09 -11.08 -9.61
N ASP A 53 -4.78 -11.93 -10.58
CA ASP A 53 -5.27 -11.79 -11.94
C ASP A 53 -6.73 -12.30 -12.07
N ASP A 54 -7.29 -12.14 -13.27
CA ASP A 54 -8.67 -12.57 -13.57
C ASP A 54 -8.90 -14.09 -13.40
N ALA A 55 -7.84 -14.88 -13.38
CA ALA A 55 -7.87 -16.32 -13.11
C ALA A 55 -7.68 -16.63 -11.60
N GLY A 56 -7.59 -15.63 -10.74
CA GLY A 56 -7.38 -15.76 -9.31
C GLY A 56 -5.95 -16.11 -8.88
N ARG A 57 -4.99 -16.09 -9.82
CA ARG A 57 -3.58 -16.34 -9.50
C ARG A 57 -2.96 -15.12 -8.88
N VAL A 58 -2.16 -15.31 -7.83
CA VAL A 58 -1.43 -14.21 -7.20
C VAL A 58 -0.45 -13.59 -8.19
N VAL A 59 -0.59 -12.30 -8.43
CA VAL A 59 0.27 -11.49 -9.29
C VAL A 59 1.42 -10.92 -8.47
N ASN A 60 1.11 -10.43 -7.27
CA ASN A 60 2.09 -9.88 -6.35
C ASN A 60 1.69 -10.19 -4.90
N GLU A 61 2.56 -10.87 -4.16
CA GLU A 61 2.36 -11.18 -2.73
C GLU A 61 2.68 -10.00 -1.80
N ARG A 62 3.25 -8.92 -2.34
CA ARG A 62 3.69 -7.73 -1.62
C ARG A 62 2.67 -6.60 -1.68
N THR A 63 1.45 -6.90 -2.07
CA THR A 63 0.34 -5.95 -2.17
C THR A 63 -0.76 -6.29 -1.21
N HIS A 64 -1.54 -5.27 -0.86
CA HIS A 64 -2.79 -5.37 -0.14
C HIS A 64 -3.87 -4.64 -0.92
N VAL A 65 -4.94 -5.33 -1.32
CA VAL A 65 -6.00 -4.75 -2.15
C VAL A 65 -7.18 -4.31 -1.29
N PHE A 66 -7.73 -3.15 -1.61
CA PHE A 66 -9.06 -2.72 -1.13
C PHE A 66 -10.15 -3.29 -2.04
N PRO A 67 -10.91 -4.31 -1.61
CA PRO A 67 -11.91 -4.94 -2.46
C PRO A 67 -13.08 -4.01 -2.80
N THR A 68 -13.71 -4.23 -3.96
CA THR A 68 -14.97 -3.56 -4.30
C THR A 68 -16.04 -3.81 -3.23
N ARG A 69 -17.11 -3.01 -3.21
CA ARG A 69 -18.22 -3.18 -2.27
C ARG A 69 -18.86 -4.56 -2.38
N GLU A 70 -19.01 -5.08 -3.59
CA GLU A 70 -19.57 -6.40 -3.89
C GLU A 70 -18.61 -7.51 -3.43
N ALA A 71 -17.30 -7.38 -3.77
CA ALA A 71 -16.30 -8.35 -3.37
C ALA A 71 -16.15 -8.39 -1.85
N ALA A 72 -16.11 -7.25 -1.18
CA ALA A 72 -16.02 -7.15 0.28
C ALA A 72 -17.18 -7.87 1.01
N ALA A 73 -18.39 -7.81 0.47
CA ALA A 73 -19.54 -8.50 1.03
C ALA A 73 -19.37 -10.04 1.02
N GLY A 74 -18.61 -10.57 0.05
CA GLY A 74 -18.28 -11.99 -0.09
C GLY A 74 -16.98 -12.41 0.60
N PHE A 75 -16.13 -11.46 0.97
CA PHE A 75 -14.77 -11.72 1.40
C PHE A 75 -14.71 -12.21 2.86
N ALA A 76 -14.27 -13.44 3.07
CA ALA A 76 -14.28 -14.07 4.40
C ALA A 76 -13.48 -13.31 5.47
N PRO A 77 -12.26 -12.80 5.20
CA PRO A 77 -11.53 -11.98 6.16
C PRO A 77 -12.29 -10.76 6.66
N MET A 78 -13.04 -10.10 5.80
CA MET A 78 -13.82 -8.91 6.15
C MET A 78 -15.12 -9.22 6.92
N ARG A 79 -15.58 -10.46 6.94
CA ARG A 79 -16.78 -10.86 7.69
C ARG A 79 -16.54 -10.87 9.21
N GLY A 80 -15.31 -11.07 9.65
CA GLY A 80 -14.91 -11.11 11.06
C GLY A 80 -14.39 -9.78 11.62
N ARG A 81 -14.71 -8.67 11.01
CA ARG A 81 -14.15 -7.33 11.29
C ARG A 81 -14.29 -6.84 12.73
N HIS A 82 -15.19 -7.41 13.50
CA HIS A 82 -15.44 -7.00 14.88
C HIS A 82 -14.86 -8.02 15.87
N GLY A 83 -13.92 -7.61 16.69
CA GLY A 83 -13.55 -8.39 17.88
C GLY A 83 -12.09 -8.46 18.27
N SER A 84 -11.10 -8.26 17.39
CA SER A 84 -9.69 -8.27 17.78
C SER A 84 -8.98 -7.01 17.31
N ASN A 85 -8.12 -6.48 18.15
CA ASN A 85 -7.22 -5.39 17.79
C ASN A 85 -6.21 -5.83 16.73
N LEU A 86 -5.66 -4.86 16.02
CA LEU A 86 -4.49 -5.07 15.18
C LEU A 86 -3.30 -5.38 16.08
N ASN A 87 -2.43 -6.26 15.60
CA ASN A 87 -1.18 -6.64 16.23
C ASN A 87 -0.01 -6.25 15.33
N TYR A 88 1.10 -5.90 15.97
CA TYR A 88 2.31 -5.56 15.23
C TYR A 88 3.08 -6.83 14.86
N TYR A 89 3.41 -6.97 13.58
CA TYR A 89 4.13 -8.14 13.03
C TYR A 89 5.62 -7.90 12.78
N GLY A 90 6.13 -6.72 13.14
CA GLY A 90 7.57 -6.45 13.17
C GLY A 90 8.12 -5.69 11.95
N GLY A 91 7.30 -5.41 10.95
CA GLY A 91 7.67 -4.63 9.77
C GLY A 91 7.80 -3.13 10.04
N PRO A 92 8.19 -2.33 9.05
CA PRO A 92 8.23 -0.89 9.22
C PRO A 92 6.82 -0.30 9.36
N VAL A 93 6.75 0.89 9.95
CA VAL A 93 5.64 1.83 9.82
C VAL A 93 6.23 3.18 9.39
N GLN A 94 5.43 4.05 8.81
CA GLN A 94 5.87 5.39 8.45
C GLN A 94 5.82 6.30 9.67
N THR A 95 6.93 6.38 10.40
CA THR A 95 6.97 7.16 11.66
C THR A 95 6.89 8.67 11.43
N THR A 96 7.22 9.14 10.24
CA THR A 96 7.09 10.54 9.82
C THR A 96 6.52 10.54 8.39
N PRO A 97 5.19 10.33 8.22
CA PRO A 97 4.58 10.13 6.92
C PRO A 97 4.78 11.33 5.98
N HIS A 98 5.06 11.05 4.72
CA HIS A 98 5.07 12.01 3.63
C HIS A 98 4.26 11.46 2.46
N ILE A 99 3.75 12.34 1.61
CA ILE A 99 2.97 11.96 0.43
C ILE A 99 3.67 12.49 -0.83
N ALA A 100 3.92 11.60 -1.79
CA ALA A 100 4.29 11.98 -3.15
C ALA A 100 3.25 11.40 -4.11
N VAL A 101 2.85 12.17 -5.13
CA VAL A 101 1.83 11.75 -6.10
C VAL A 101 2.26 12.03 -7.53
N VAL A 102 2.07 11.04 -8.41
CA VAL A 102 2.16 11.23 -9.86
C VAL A 102 0.78 11.09 -10.48
N TYR A 103 0.41 12.07 -11.29
CA TYR A 103 -0.76 12.04 -12.18
C TYR A 103 -0.26 11.59 -13.55
N TRP A 104 -0.24 10.26 -13.73
CA TRP A 104 0.37 9.65 -14.90
C TRP A 104 -0.56 9.77 -16.12
N GLY A 105 -0.22 10.59 -17.08
CA GLY A 105 -0.94 10.77 -18.35
C GLY A 105 -2.25 11.58 -18.29
N PHE A 106 -2.59 12.23 -17.18
CA PHE A 106 -3.82 13.02 -17.06
C PHE A 106 -3.92 14.12 -18.13
N GLY A 107 -2.81 14.79 -18.44
CA GLY A 107 -2.77 15.80 -19.48
C GLY A 107 -2.96 15.25 -20.91
N THR A 108 -2.74 13.95 -21.10
CA THR A 108 -2.87 13.28 -22.41
C THR A 108 -4.26 12.66 -22.59
N TYR A 109 -4.78 11.98 -21.55
CA TYR A 109 -6.02 11.21 -21.63
C TYR A 109 -7.22 11.93 -21.01
N GLY A 110 -6.97 13.03 -20.30
CA GLY A 110 -8.00 13.89 -19.72
C GLY A 110 -8.45 13.49 -18.33
N ASP A 111 -9.18 14.40 -17.70
CA ASP A 111 -9.74 14.28 -16.34
C ASP A 111 -11.18 14.81 -16.35
N PRO A 112 -12.13 14.04 -16.89
CA PRO A 112 -13.50 14.51 -17.09
C PRO A 112 -14.26 14.82 -15.79
N ASN A 113 -13.84 14.26 -14.66
CA ASN A 113 -14.50 14.48 -13.36
C ASN A 113 -13.71 15.42 -12.44
N GLY A 114 -12.46 15.81 -12.79
CA GLY A 114 -11.64 16.63 -11.91
C GLY A 114 -10.94 15.86 -10.78
N VAL A 115 -10.77 14.54 -10.96
CA VAL A 115 -10.17 13.63 -9.96
C VAL A 115 -8.81 14.12 -9.49
N GLN A 116 -7.96 14.62 -10.38
CA GLN A 116 -6.65 15.18 -10.01
C GLN A 116 -6.79 16.31 -8.98
N SER A 117 -7.77 17.19 -9.16
CA SER A 117 -8.01 18.29 -8.23
C SER A 117 -8.53 17.78 -6.89
N ASP A 118 -9.47 16.85 -6.91
CA ASP A 118 -10.10 16.32 -5.70
C ASP A 118 -9.11 15.51 -4.88
N GLU A 119 -8.32 14.64 -5.52
CA GLU A 119 -7.27 13.87 -4.88
C GLU A 119 -6.16 14.78 -4.31
N SER A 120 -5.70 15.77 -5.10
CA SER A 120 -4.71 16.75 -4.61
C SER A 120 -5.24 17.52 -3.40
N ASN A 121 -6.50 17.95 -3.45
CA ASN A 121 -7.11 18.68 -2.33
C ASN A 121 -7.22 17.79 -1.10
N PHE A 122 -7.66 16.54 -1.24
CA PHE A 122 -7.72 15.59 -0.14
C PHE A 122 -6.34 15.35 0.46
N LEU A 123 -5.37 14.93 -0.34
CA LEU A 123 -4.01 14.60 0.12
C LEU A 123 -3.27 15.81 0.73
N ASN A 124 -3.53 17.02 0.27
CA ASN A 124 -2.97 18.25 0.87
C ASN A 124 -3.60 18.59 2.22
N ASN A 125 -4.79 18.12 2.52
CA ASN A 125 -5.49 18.46 3.74
C ASN A 125 -5.49 17.36 4.79
N VAL A 126 -5.35 16.09 4.41
CA VAL A 126 -5.44 14.96 5.33
C VAL A 126 -4.33 14.96 6.38
N GLU A 127 -3.12 15.36 6.01
CA GLU A 127 -1.94 15.48 6.87
C GLU A 127 -1.62 16.95 7.23
N ALA A 128 -2.52 17.88 6.91
CA ALA A 128 -2.27 19.28 7.17
C ALA A 128 -2.25 19.59 8.66
N CYS A 129 -1.26 20.39 9.06
CA CYS A 129 -1.19 20.90 10.43
C CYS A 129 -2.49 21.58 10.86
N CYS A 130 -2.83 21.40 12.10
CA CYS A 130 -3.94 22.08 12.77
C CYS A 130 -5.31 21.67 12.22
N ALA A 131 -5.42 20.46 11.71
CA ALA A 131 -6.64 19.91 11.14
C ALA A 131 -7.82 20.00 12.12
N TYR A 132 -8.95 20.47 11.62
CA TYR A 132 -10.20 20.54 12.38
C TYR A 132 -10.77 19.16 12.69
N ASN A 133 -10.36 18.13 11.94
CA ASN A 133 -10.66 16.76 12.27
C ASN A 133 -9.37 16.00 12.55
N LYS A 134 -9.53 14.98 13.35
CA LYS A 134 -8.45 14.11 13.77
C LYS A 134 -8.61 12.72 13.18
N TRP A 135 -9.10 12.61 11.95
CA TRP A 135 -9.36 11.33 11.33
C TRP A 135 -8.07 10.53 11.15
N ILE A 136 -7.06 11.13 10.51
CA ILE A 136 -5.76 10.45 10.30
C ILE A 136 -5.00 10.25 11.61
N ASN A 137 -5.27 11.04 12.66
CA ASN A 137 -4.65 10.85 13.97
C ASN A 137 -4.88 9.45 14.56
N ILE A 138 -5.86 8.70 14.04
CA ILE A 138 -6.07 7.31 14.46
C ILE A 138 -4.80 6.48 14.23
N VAL A 139 -4.00 6.77 13.20
CA VAL A 139 -2.75 6.04 12.92
C VAL A 139 -1.68 6.27 13.99
N THR A 140 -1.73 7.37 14.75
CA THR A 140 -0.68 7.73 15.70
C THR A 140 -0.56 6.78 16.90
N GLN A 141 -1.57 5.95 17.14
CA GLN A 141 -1.51 4.91 18.17
C GLN A 141 -0.62 3.73 17.78
N TYR A 142 -0.32 3.58 16.49
CA TYR A 142 0.47 2.47 15.96
C TYR A 142 1.96 2.82 15.96
N THR A 143 2.78 1.83 16.33
CA THR A 143 4.21 2.04 16.59
C THR A 143 5.07 1.09 15.78
N GLN A 144 6.28 1.52 15.50
CA GLN A 144 7.34 0.64 15.03
C GLN A 144 8.04 -0.05 16.20
N SER A 145 8.80 -1.11 15.90
CA SER A 145 9.71 -1.74 16.86
C SER A 145 10.60 -0.68 17.53
N GLY A 146 10.66 -0.71 18.87
CA GLY A 146 11.35 0.32 19.65
C GLY A 146 10.45 1.46 20.16
N GLY A 147 9.16 1.43 19.82
CA GLY A 147 8.14 2.33 20.38
C GLY A 147 8.01 3.68 19.68
N ALA A 148 8.63 3.87 18.49
CA ALA A 148 8.41 5.06 17.69
C ALA A 148 6.99 5.06 17.12
N HIS A 149 6.20 6.07 17.46
CA HIS A 149 4.85 6.27 16.95
C HIS A 149 4.85 6.89 15.56
N ILE A 150 3.79 6.63 14.81
CA ILE A 150 3.47 7.42 13.61
C ILE A 150 3.13 8.84 14.09
N THR A 151 3.72 9.84 13.46
CA THR A 151 3.37 11.26 13.71
C THR A 151 2.33 11.71 12.72
N ASP A 152 1.45 12.59 13.16
CA ASP A 152 0.49 13.30 12.31
C ASP A 152 1.00 14.70 11.95
N ASN A 153 0.22 15.42 11.16
CA ASN A 153 0.50 16.82 10.80
C ASN A 153 1.86 17.02 10.13
N THR A 154 2.29 16.05 9.32
CA THR A 154 3.58 16.10 8.63
C THR A 154 3.58 16.98 7.39
N GLY A 155 2.42 17.55 7.06
CA GLY A 155 2.17 18.37 5.87
C GLY A 155 1.41 17.61 4.80
N GLY A 156 0.94 18.29 3.77
CA GLY A 156 0.25 17.68 2.64
C GLY A 156 1.22 16.99 1.67
N ILE A 157 0.91 17.07 0.39
CA ILE A 157 1.76 16.55 -0.68
C ILE A 157 3.14 17.21 -0.63
N SER A 158 4.18 16.42 -0.38
CA SER A 158 5.58 16.87 -0.35
C SER A 158 6.17 17.00 -1.76
N CYS A 159 5.65 16.20 -2.71
CA CYS A 159 6.06 16.22 -4.11
C CYS A 159 4.89 15.79 -5.00
N SER A 160 4.65 16.52 -6.07
CA SER A 160 3.61 16.22 -7.07
C SER A 160 4.20 16.30 -8.47
N TRP A 161 3.82 15.37 -9.33
CA TRP A 161 4.28 15.31 -10.70
C TRP A 161 3.16 14.98 -11.69
N ASN A 162 3.06 15.75 -12.77
CA ASN A 162 2.20 15.43 -13.92
C ASN A 162 3.08 14.76 -14.96
N ASP A 163 3.17 13.43 -14.96
CA ASP A 163 3.90 12.74 -16.03
C ASP A 163 3.02 12.54 -17.27
N ASN A 164 3.31 13.34 -18.28
CA ASN A 164 2.71 13.21 -19.62
C ASN A 164 3.75 12.75 -20.65
N THR A 165 4.94 12.36 -20.23
CA THR A 165 6.06 11.95 -21.10
C THR A 165 6.09 10.45 -21.31
N ASN A 166 5.81 9.70 -20.26
CA ASN A 166 5.68 8.25 -20.30
C ASN A 166 4.24 7.87 -20.63
N ALA A 167 4.04 7.15 -21.74
CA ALA A 167 2.69 6.74 -22.15
C ALA A 167 2.11 5.73 -21.13
N VAL A 168 0.90 6.01 -20.65
CA VAL A 168 0.15 5.08 -19.81
C VAL A 168 -0.43 3.97 -20.70
N PRO A 169 -0.16 2.69 -20.43
CA PRO A 169 -0.86 1.60 -21.10
C PRO A 169 -2.37 1.65 -20.80
N SER A 170 -3.20 1.19 -21.74
CA SER A 170 -4.66 1.12 -21.51
C SER A 170 -5.03 0.19 -20.34
N LYS A 171 -4.17 -0.79 -20.05
CA LYS A 171 -4.25 -1.68 -18.89
C LYS A 171 -2.84 -1.80 -18.29
N PRO A 172 -2.43 -0.89 -17.41
CA PRO A 172 -1.15 -1.00 -16.73
C PRO A 172 -1.05 -2.31 -15.98
N THR A 173 0.11 -2.92 -15.97
CA THR A 173 0.43 -4.04 -15.08
C THR A 173 0.97 -3.51 -13.76
N ASP A 174 0.88 -4.30 -12.70
CA ASP A 174 1.49 -3.95 -11.42
C ASP A 174 2.99 -3.59 -11.54
N ALA A 175 3.74 -4.32 -12.38
CA ALA A 175 5.14 -3.98 -12.63
C ALA A 175 5.34 -2.59 -13.27
N GLN A 176 4.37 -2.12 -14.08
CA GLN A 176 4.42 -0.78 -14.66
C GLN A 176 4.03 0.28 -13.64
N ILE A 177 3.07 0.00 -12.75
CA ILE A 177 2.74 0.87 -11.60
C ILE A 177 3.97 0.99 -10.68
N GLN A 178 4.65 -0.11 -10.35
CA GLN A 178 5.88 -0.08 -9.56
C GLN A 178 6.98 0.75 -10.24
N ALA A 179 7.14 0.62 -11.56
CA ALA A 179 8.12 1.39 -12.31
C ALA A 179 7.78 2.89 -12.28
N GLU A 180 6.51 3.25 -12.39
CA GLU A 180 6.09 4.65 -12.33
C GLU A 180 6.24 5.23 -10.91
N ALA A 181 5.99 4.46 -9.87
CA ALA A 181 6.31 4.86 -8.49
C ALA A 181 7.80 5.13 -8.29
N GLN A 182 8.67 4.33 -8.90
CA GLN A 182 10.13 4.57 -8.88
C GLN A 182 10.53 5.81 -9.70
N ASN A 183 9.85 6.07 -10.82
CA ASN A 183 10.04 7.30 -11.59
C ASN A 183 9.64 8.53 -10.76
N LEU A 184 8.51 8.46 -10.04
CA LEU A 184 8.08 9.50 -9.11
C LEU A 184 9.13 9.72 -8.01
N ALA A 185 9.61 8.67 -7.39
CA ALA A 185 10.66 8.77 -6.36
C ALA A 185 11.94 9.43 -6.89
N ALA A 186 12.34 9.06 -8.10
CA ALA A 186 13.48 9.70 -8.78
C ALA A 186 13.20 11.18 -9.12
N HIS A 187 11.99 11.50 -9.61
CA HIS A 187 11.57 12.87 -9.88
C HIS A 187 11.61 13.73 -8.61
N CYS A 188 11.14 13.20 -7.49
CA CYS A 188 11.14 13.88 -6.19
C CYS A 188 12.53 13.91 -5.53
N GLY A 189 13.50 13.17 -6.05
CA GLY A 189 14.85 13.08 -5.48
C GLY A 189 14.89 12.34 -4.12
N SER A 190 13.89 11.51 -3.83
CA SER A 190 13.77 10.79 -2.56
C SER A 190 13.22 9.40 -2.76
N HIS A 191 13.80 8.44 -2.04
CA HIS A 191 13.30 7.06 -1.89
C HIS A 191 13.07 6.77 -0.40
N ASP A 192 12.53 7.75 0.33
CA ASP A 192 12.28 7.62 1.76
C ASP A 192 11.17 6.61 2.04
N GLN A 193 11.43 5.68 2.97
CA GLN A 193 10.45 4.67 3.41
C GLN A 193 9.26 5.26 4.17
N ASN A 194 9.38 6.51 4.65
CA ASN A 194 8.27 7.25 5.23
C ASN A 194 7.37 7.92 4.18
N THR A 195 7.64 7.74 2.89
CA THR A 195 6.84 8.34 1.83
C THR A 195 5.88 7.33 1.21
N SER A 196 4.59 7.68 1.17
CA SER A 196 3.57 7.00 0.36
C SER A 196 3.67 7.53 -1.07
N PHE A 197 4.11 6.69 -2.02
CA PHE A 197 4.23 7.05 -3.43
C PHE A 197 2.96 6.65 -4.16
N VAL A 198 2.07 7.60 -4.43
CA VAL A 198 0.78 7.38 -5.08
C VAL A 198 0.92 7.51 -6.59
N VAL A 199 0.48 6.49 -7.32
CA VAL A 199 0.41 6.47 -8.78
C VAL A 199 -1.06 6.56 -9.19
N SER A 200 -1.51 7.75 -9.57
CA SER A 200 -2.85 7.97 -10.09
C SER A 200 -2.86 7.77 -11.60
N THR A 201 -3.74 6.88 -12.09
CA THR A 201 -3.93 6.62 -13.51
C THR A 201 -5.14 7.35 -14.07
N PRO A 202 -5.14 7.77 -15.36
CA PRO A 202 -6.17 8.61 -15.93
C PRO A 202 -7.41 7.79 -16.34
N HIS A 203 -8.50 8.49 -16.66
CA HIS A 203 -9.72 7.89 -17.17
C HIS A 203 -9.47 6.86 -18.28
N GLY A 204 -10.06 5.68 -18.13
CA GLY A 204 -9.97 4.57 -19.08
C GLY A 204 -8.67 3.76 -19.05
N HIS A 205 -7.73 4.06 -18.16
CA HIS A 205 -6.43 3.41 -18.06
C HIS A 205 -6.25 2.73 -16.70
N ASN A 206 -6.93 1.62 -16.48
CA ASN A 206 -7.00 0.97 -15.17
C ASN A 206 -6.39 -0.43 -15.19
N THR A 207 -5.67 -0.79 -14.13
CA THR A 207 -5.09 -2.12 -13.92
C THR A 207 -6.18 -3.21 -13.92
N SER A 208 -5.87 -4.41 -14.43
CA SER A 208 -6.82 -5.52 -14.48
C SER A 208 -7.30 -5.91 -13.08
N GLY A 209 -8.60 -6.10 -12.90
CA GLY A 209 -9.24 -6.36 -11.62
C GLY A 209 -9.89 -5.14 -10.98
N PHE A 210 -9.50 -3.94 -11.38
CA PHE A 210 -10.15 -2.71 -10.94
C PHE A 210 -11.66 -2.73 -11.21
N ALA A 211 -12.45 -2.25 -10.28
CA ALA A 211 -13.91 -2.16 -10.28
C ALA A 211 -14.65 -3.52 -10.34
N THR A 212 -13.92 -4.64 -10.45
CA THR A 212 -14.51 -5.98 -10.46
C THR A 212 -14.10 -6.81 -9.25
N GLN A 213 -12.87 -6.66 -8.80
CA GLN A 213 -12.31 -7.36 -7.65
C GLN A 213 -11.91 -6.38 -6.55
N TRP A 214 -11.28 -5.26 -6.93
CA TRP A 214 -10.72 -4.27 -6.02
C TRP A 214 -10.86 -2.85 -6.60
N CYS A 215 -10.63 -1.84 -5.75
CA CYS A 215 -10.71 -0.42 -6.09
C CYS A 215 -9.37 0.28 -6.09
N ALA A 216 -8.47 -0.11 -5.23
CA ALA A 216 -7.07 0.31 -5.17
C ALA A 216 -6.26 -0.77 -4.47
N TYR A 217 -4.95 -0.60 -4.43
CA TYR A 217 -4.08 -1.40 -3.59
C TYR A 217 -2.81 -0.63 -3.26
N HIS A 218 -2.25 -0.92 -2.11
CA HIS A 218 -0.87 -0.53 -1.80
C HIS A 218 0.05 -1.75 -1.74
N GLY A 219 1.34 -1.48 -1.74
CA GLY A 219 2.37 -2.50 -1.65
C GLY A 219 3.75 -1.88 -1.60
N TYR A 220 4.75 -2.70 -1.80
CA TYR A 220 6.12 -2.21 -1.92
C TYR A 220 6.84 -2.81 -3.13
N THR A 221 7.67 -1.99 -3.74
CA THR A 221 8.42 -2.37 -4.95
C THR A 221 9.46 -3.44 -4.64
N SER A 222 9.85 -4.19 -5.65
CA SER A 222 10.90 -5.22 -5.54
C SER A 222 11.77 -5.27 -6.77
N GLY A 223 13.04 -5.63 -6.58
CA GLY A 223 13.99 -5.71 -7.67
C GLY A 223 14.67 -4.37 -8.01
N TYR A 224 14.44 -3.34 -7.21
CA TYR A 224 15.09 -2.03 -7.33
C TYR A 224 16.22 -1.88 -6.29
N SER A 225 17.10 -0.91 -6.50
CA SER A 225 18.19 -0.61 -5.55
C SER A 225 17.67 -0.17 -4.18
N THR A 226 16.55 0.53 -4.18
CA THR A 226 15.79 0.90 -2.99
C THR A 226 14.31 0.58 -3.23
N ASN A 227 13.75 -0.27 -2.38
CA ASN A 227 12.32 -0.56 -2.41
C ASN A 227 11.57 0.56 -1.67
N ILE A 228 10.44 0.96 -2.24
CA ILE A 228 9.56 2.00 -1.72
C ILE A 228 8.14 1.45 -1.60
N SER A 229 7.34 2.01 -0.70
CA SER A 229 5.90 1.77 -0.68
C SER A 229 5.24 2.51 -1.84
N TYR A 230 4.22 1.91 -2.44
CA TYR A 230 3.47 2.53 -3.53
C TYR A 230 1.99 2.18 -3.42
N THR A 231 1.16 3.06 -3.98
CA THR A 231 -0.28 2.84 -4.14
C THR A 231 -0.65 2.95 -5.61
N ASP A 232 -1.37 1.95 -6.15
CA ASP A 232 -2.09 2.08 -7.41
C ASP A 232 -3.46 2.70 -7.11
N MET A 233 -3.65 3.92 -7.59
CA MET A 233 -4.88 4.70 -7.43
C MET A 233 -5.54 4.90 -8.80
N PRO A 234 -6.39 3.96 -9.26
CA PRO A 234 -7.08 4.10 -10.53
C PRO A 234 -8.07 5.27 -10.53
N TYR A 235 -8.52 5.67 -11.72
CA TYR A 235 -9.54 6.69 -11.88
C TYR A 235 -10.87 6.25 -11.25
N MET A 236 -11.12 6.64 -10.00
CA MET A 236 -12.22 6.12 -9.18
C MET A 236 -13.61 6.20 -9.83
N PRO A 237 -13.98 7.27 -10.55
CA PRO A 237 -15.27 7.34 -11.24
C PRO A 237 -15.50 6.23 -12.26
N ASP A 238 -14.44 5.66 -12.86
CA ASP A 238 -14.55 4.51 -13.76
C ASP A 238 -15.06 3.24 -13.05
N GLY A 239 -14.82 3.14 -11.75
CA GLY A 239 -15.31 2.05 -10.90
C GLY A 239 -16.77 2.20 -10.47
N GLY A 240 -17.34 3.37 -10.68
CA GLY A 240 -18.75 3.66 -10.33
C GLY A 240 -19.08 3.31 -8.88
N ALA A 241 -20.29 2.80 -8.65
CA ALA A 241 -20.76 2.45 -7.30
C ALA A 241 -19.93 1.35 -6.63
N SER A 242 -19.28 0.48 -7.38
CA SER A 242 -18.42 -0.59 -6.84
C SER A 242 -17.20 -0.04 -6.11
N CYS A 243 -16.70 1.16 -6.54
CA CYS A 243 -15.57 1.84 -5.95
C CYS A 243 -15.94 3.21 -5.34
N GLY A 244 -17.15 3.34 -4.84
CA GLY A 244 -17.54 4.41 -3.94
C GLY A 244 -18.34 5.54 -4.56
N ALA A 245 -18.60 5.58 -5.86
CA ALA A 245 -19.46 6.63 -6.41
C ALA A 245 -20.83 6.60 -5.72
N ASN A 246 -21.27 7.78 -5.25
CA ASN A 246 -22.50 7.97 -4.49
C ASN A 246 -22.60 7.09 -3.20
N PHE A 247 -21.48 6.83 -2.58
CA PHE A 247 -21.46 6.05 -1.34
C PHE A 247 -21.91 6.87 -0.13
N ILE A 248 -21.53 8.12 -0.07
CA ILE A 248 -21.85 9.07 1.00
C ILE A 248 -22.73 10.20 0.46
N ASN A 249 -22.25 10.88 -0.57
CA ASN A 249 -22.97 11.94 -1.24
C ASN A 249 -23.85 11.38 -2.38
N SER A 250 -24.66 12.21 -2.99
CA SER A 250 -25.56 11.80 -4.08
C SER A 250 -25.49 12.76 -5.27
N GLY A 251 -25.87 12.23 -6.45
CA GLY A 251 -25.84 13.00 -7.69
C GLY A 251 -24.41 13.32 -8.13
N SER A 252 -24.21 14.47 -8.77
CA SER A 252 -22.88 14.88 -9.26
C SER A 252 -21.86 15.09 -8.13
N GLY A 253 -22.31 15.48 -6.94
CA GLY A 253 -21.43 15.65 -5.78
C GLY A 253 -20.92 14.35 -5.19
N GLY A 254 -21.55 13.21 -5.51
CA GLY A 254 -21.11 11.89 -5.01
C GLY A 254 -20.30 11.08 -6.03
N THR A 255 -20.12 11.58 -7.25
CA THR A 255 -19.41 10.84 -8.31
C THR A 255 -18.00 10.48 -7.89
N ASP A 256 -17.33 11.39 -7.18
CA ASP A 256 -15.93 11.29 -6.77
C ASP A 256 -15.75 10.87 -5.30
N ASP A 257 -16.82 10.45 -4.59
CA ASP A 257 -16.72 9.98 -3.19
C ASP A 257 -15.62 8.93 -3.00
N GLY A 258 -15.43 8.05 -4.00
CA GLY A 258 -14.41 7.02 -3.99
C GLY A 258 -12.98 7.55 -3.92
N VAL A 259 -12.71 8.76 -4.41
CA VAL A 259 -11.36 9.33 -4.44
C VAL A 259 -10.78 9.43 -3.03
N SER A 260 -11.52 10.00 -2.10
CA SER A 260 -11.06 10.15 -0.71
C SER A 260 -11.43 8.97 0.20
N VAL A 261 -12.52 8.24 -0.08
CA VAL A 261 -12.86 7.01 0.66
C VAL A 261 -11.80 5.95 0.43
N VAL A 262 -11.47 5.66 -0.83
CA VAL A 262 -10.48 4.64 -1.21
C VAL A 262 -9.05 5.16 -0.99
N GLY A 263 -8.74 6.38 -1.45
CA GLY A 263 -7.41 6.97 -1.27
C GLY A 263 -7.02 7.16 0.20
N GLY A 264 -8.00 7.51 1.05
CA GLY A 264 -7.78 7.61 2.49
C GLY A 264 -7.55 6.25 3.17
N HIS A 265 -8.25 5.22 2.72
CA HIS A 265 -8.03 3.84 3.17
C HIS A 265 -6.57 3.42 2.88
N GLU A 266 -6.16 3.50 1.63
CA GLU A 266 -4.81 3.11 1.20
C GLU A 266 -3.71 3.93 1.89
N LEU A 267 -3.95 5.23 2.09
CA LEU A 267 -3.00 6.10 2.80
C LEU A 267 -2.79 5.66 4.25
N ALA A 268 -3.88 5.38 4.99
CA ALA A 268 -3.80 4.95 6.38
C ALA A 268 -3.13 3.57 6.51
N GLU A 269 -3.40 2.66 5.58
CA GLU A 269 -2.77 1.34 5.54
C GLU A 269 -1.29 1.43 5.19
N THR A 270 -0.93 2.21 4.17
CA THR A 270 0.48 2.46 3.83
C THR A 270 1.27 3.04 5.01
N GLN A 271 0.65 3.87 5.87
CA GLN A 271 1.33 4.40 7.05
C GLN A 271 1.56 3.35 8.13
N THR A 272 0.61 2.43 8.32
CA THR A 272 0.67 1.39 9.36
C THR A 272 1.32 0.09 8.90
N ASP A 273 1.36 -0.16 7.59
CA ASP A 273 1.96 -1.34 6.95
C ASP A 273 2.53 -1.03 5.56
N PRO A 274 3.57 -0.18 5.43
CA PRO A 274 4.15 0.19 4.13
C PRO A 274 4.78 -0.98 3.37
N GLN A 275 4.92 -2.14 4.01
CA GLN A 275 5.38 -3.39 3.41
C GLN A 275 4.33 -4.46 3.58
N ALA A 276 3.19 -4.26 2.99
CA ALA A 276 1.97 -5.03 3.11
C ALA A 276 2.13 -6.46 3.66
N GLY A 277 1.49 -6.74 4.79
CA GLY A 277 1.53 -8.01 5.49
C GLY A 277 2.57 -8.13 6.62
N ASN A 278 3.30 -7.06 6.93
CA ASN A 278 4.36 -7.09 7.95
C ASN A 278 4.18 -6.07 9.09
N GLY A 279 3.34 -5.05 8.93
CA GLY A 279 3.10 -3.98 9.89
C GLY A 279 2.02 -4.33 10.91
N TRP A 280 0.92 -3.61 10.91
CA TRP A 280 -0.19 -3.77 11.84
C TRP A 280 -1.41 -4.43 11.19
N LEU A 281 -1.67 -5.69 11.57
CA LEU A 281 -2.74 -6.51 11.02
C LEU A 281 -3.50 -7.24 12.14
N ASP A 282 -4.72 -7.66 11.86
CA ASP A 282 -5.39 -8.67 12.68
C ASP A 282 -4.96 -10.10 12.27
N SER A 283 -5.47 -11.11 12.98
CA SER A 283 -5.12 -12.51 12.72
C SER A 283 -5.65 -13.06 11.38
N SER A 284 -6.52 -12.32 10.71
CA SER A 284 -7.09 -12.65 9.39
C SER A 284 -6.38 -11.90 8.26
N GLY A 285 -5.42 -11.03 8.59
CA GLY A 285 -4.69 -10.20 7.65
C GLY A 285 -5.39 -8.88 7.30
N ASN A 286 -6.45 -8.51 8.03
CA ASN A 286 -7.07 -7.20 7.83
C ASN A 286 -6.20 -6.10 8.43
N GLU A 287 -6.09 -4.99 7.72
CA GLU A 287 -5.39 -3.79 8.14
C GLU A 287 -6.34 -2.74 8.77
N ILE A 288 -5.83 -1.55 9.02
CA ILE A 288 -6.55 -0.48 9.72
C ILE A 288 -7.81 -0.03 8.98
N GLY A 289 -7.77 0.03 7.65
CA GLY A 289 -8.89 0.44 6.80
C GLY A 289 -9.90 -0.69 6.60
N ASP A 290 -9.42 -1.92 6.35
CA ASP A 290 -10.23 -3.09 6.06
C ASP A 290 -11.30 -3.39 7.09
N LYS A 291 -10.91 -3.29 8.36
CA LYS A 291 -11.81 -3.56 9.48
C LYS A 291 -13.03 -2.64 9.50
N CYS A 292 -12.95 -1.51 8.80
CA CYS A 292 -13.99 -0.50 8.72
C CYS A 292 -14.46 -0.22 7.28
N ALA A 293 -14.01 -1.02 6.32
CA ALA A 293 -14.31 -0.84 4.91
C ALA A 293 -15.81 -0.86 4.62
N TRP A 294 -16.26 0.03 3.74
CA TRP A 294 -17.66 0.17 3.31
C TRP A 294 -18.66 0.29 4.47
N SER A 295 -18.23 0.89 5.57
CA SER A 295 -19.08 1.07 6.76
C SER A 295 -20.16 2.12 6.53
N SER A 296 -21.36 1.87 7.06
CA SER A 296 -22.42 2.88 7.12
C SER A 296 -22.10 4.07 8.03
N ALA A 297 -21.02 4.01 8.80
CA ALA A 297 -20.48 5.13 9.58
C ALA A 297 -19.55 6.05 8.77
N SER A 298 -19.31 5.74 7.50
CA SER A 298 -18.59 6.63 6.57
C SER A 298 -19.37 7.93 6.37
N LYS A 299 -18.66 9.04 6.30
CA LYS A 299 -19.29 10.37 6.24
C LYS A 299 -18.34 11.43 5.72
N ASP A 300 -18.90 12.57 5.32
CA ASP A 300 -18.11 13.77 5.08
C ASP A 300 -17.48 14.30 6.37
N LEU A 301 -16.19 14.59 6.29
CA LEU A 301 -15.46 15.30 7.31
C LEU A 301 -14.86 16.58 6.73
N SER A 302 -14.82 17.63 7.56
CA SER A 302 -14.13 18.87 7.21
C SER A 302 -12.64 18.74 7.54
N PHE A 303 -11.79 18.90 6.52
CA PHE A 303 -10.32 18.85 6.64
C PHE A 303 -9.68 20.24 6.53
N GLY A 304 -10.44 21.30 6.32
CA GLY A 304 -9.91 22.65 6.07
C GLY A 304 -9.69 23.48 7.32
N GLY A 305 -8.57 24.22 7.34
CA GLY A 305 -8.37 25.37 8.19
C GLY A 305 -8.86 26.66 7.53
N SER A 306 -8.92 27.76 8.29
CA SER A 306 -9.49 29.05 7.89
C SER A 306 -8.87 29.71 6.64
N THR A 307 -7.80 29.18 6.09
CA THR A 307 -7.07 29.74 4.94
C THR A 307 -7.35 29.03 3.62
N LEU A 308 -7.94 27.82 3.61
CA LEU A 308 -8.18 27.01 2.40
C LEU A 308 -9.67 26.76 2.11
N GLY A 309 -10.58 27.34 2.88
CA GLY A 309 -12.00 27.02 2.79
C GLY A 309 -12.37 25.75 3.54
N THR A 310 -13.66 25.48 3.67
CA THR A 310 -14.18 24.23 4.23
C THR A 310 -14.17 23.17 3.14
N ASN A 311 -13.10 22.38 3.09
CA ASN A 311 -13.04 21.21 2.23
C ASN A 311 -13.65 20.03 2.99
N TYR A 312 -14.75 19.53 2.51
CA TYR A 312 -15.38 18.31 3.00
C TYR A 312 -14.97 17.17 2.10
N PHE A 313 -14.49 16.08 2.70
CA PHE A 313 -14.17 14.87 1.97
C PHE A 313 -14.88 13.68 2.61
N PRO A 314 -15.57 12.87 1.80
CA PRO A 314 -16.10 11.60 2.26
C PRO A 314 -14.95 10.66 2.64
N VAL A 315 -15.03 10.08 3.84
CA VAL A 315 -14.06 9.10 4.33
C VAL A 315 -14.76 7.95 5.05
N GLN A 316 -14.16 6.79 5.01
CA GLN A 316 -14.55 5.70 5.88
C GLN A 316 -13.93 5.86 7.27
N PRO A 317 -14.49 5.22 8.32
CA PRO A 317 -13.81 5.09 9.60
C PRO A 317 -12.53 4.26 9.47
N LEU A 318 -11.59 4.46 10.39
CA LEU A 318 -10.41 3.62 10.57
C LEU A 318 -10.55 2.80 11.87
N TRP A 319 -9.84 1.68 11.94
CA TRP A 319 -9.84 0.89 13.16
C TRP A 319 -9.00 1.53 14.24
N ASP A 320 -9.61 1.74 15.39
CA ASP A 320 -8.98 2.29 16.59
C ASP A 320 -8.81 1.20 17.64
N ASN A 321 -7.57 0.81 17.89
CA ASN A 321 -7.23 -0.20 18.87
C ASN A 321 -7.59 0.23 20.29
N ALA A 322 -7.58 1.53 20.59
CA ALA A 322 -7.86 2.03 21.94
C ALA A 322 -9.33 1.81 22.35
N ILE A 323 -10.23 1.85 21.37
CA ILE A 323 -11.68 1.61 21.61
C ILE A 323 -12.13 0.25 21.08
N THR A 324 -11.26 -0.53 20.44
CA THR A 324 -11.58 -1.79 19.77
C THR A 324 -12.76 -1.63 18.82
N GLY A 325 -12.68 -0.65 17.92
CA GLY A 325 -13.79 -0.27 17.05
C GLY A 325 -13.40 0.68 15.94
N CYS A 326 -14.36 0.92 15.04
CA CYS A 326 -14.22 1.87 13.94
C CYS A 326 -14.47 3.30 14.44
N ALA A 327 -13.57 4.23 14.16
CA ALA A 327 -13.65 5.63 14.53
C ALA A 327 -13.44 6.56 13.33
N THR A 328 -13.99 7.77 13.42
CA THR A 328 -13.76 8.85 12.47
C THR A 328 -13.00 10.02 13.09
N SER A 329 -12.43 9.83 14.27
CA SER A 329 -11.58 10.79 14.96
C SER A 329 -10.67 10.06 15.93
N GLY A 330 -9.39 10.30 15.84
CA GLY A 330 -8.38 9.83 16.76
C GLY A 330 -8.22 10.70 18.00
N PRO A 331 -7.24 10.41 18.85
CA PRO A 331 -6.95 11.11 20.07
C PRO A 331 -6.50 12.57 19.88
#